data_358047228916bd07fe92c8d3185c819a
#
_entry.id   358047228916bd07fe92c8d3185c819a
#
_cell.length_a   1.000
_cell.length_b   1.000
_cell.length_c   1.000
_cell.angle_alpha   90.00
_cell.angle_beta   90.00
_cell.angle_gamma   90.00
#
_symmetry.space_group_name_H-M   'P 1'
#
loop_
_entity.id
_entity.type
_entity.pdbx_description
1 polymer ?
#
loop_
_entity_poly.entity_id
_entity_poly.type
_entity_poly.pdbx_seq_one_letter_code
_entity_poly.pdbx_strand_id
1 'polypeptide(L)'
;FRTALFIGDSLSQGFALYAPTRDVATVCAYKSTSPNQVLQNFVGQRPDGSRIEMWDDIKVQSPSNIYVLYGTNALISQSDEAFLKYYSDLLDKLRERFAGVPIYVQSITPTTAEQGVKQPPLENGHIRLINNAIAKLAVSKGLYYLDAQEALADADGNLRGDYVGTYDGIHMNPTGYAAWADYILTHTVYSDYNKQFVTEGPYA
;
A
#
# COMPACT_ATOMS: atom_id res chain seq x y z
N PHE A 1 -1.12 0.07 -15.56
CA PHE A 1 -1.34 1.12 -14.53
C PHE A 1 -1.75 2.50 -15.10
N ARG A 2 -2.03 2.64 -16.40
CA ARG A 2 -2.25 3.94 -17.04
C ARG A 2 -3.30 4.83 -16.38
N THR A 3 -4.26 4.24 -15.70
CA THR A 3 -5.35 4.92 -14.99
C THR A 3 -5.45 4.44 -13.55
N ALA A 4 -4.39 3.84 -13.02
CA ALA A 4 -4.31 3.39 -11.64
C ALA A 4 -4.01 4.55 -10.70
N LEU A 5 -4.61 4.52 -9.51
CA LEU A 5 -4.33 5.43 -8.41
C LEU A 5 -3.68 4.66 -7.26
N PHE A 6 -2.47 5.05 -6.91
CA PHE A 6 -1.79 4.56 -5.71
C PHE A 6 -1.97 5.56 -4.57
N ILE A 7 -2.43 5.08 -3.43
CA ILE A 7 -2.66 5.87 -2.22
C ILE A 7 -1.80 5.30 -1.09
N GLY A 8 -1.02 6.14 -0.42
CA GLY A 8 -0.18 5.64 0.67
C GLY A 8 0.77 6.67 1.28
N ASP A 9 1.83 6.16 1.88
CA ASP A 9 2.86 6.92 2.58
C ASP A 9 4.17 7.02 1.76
N SER A 10 5.32 7.16 2.45
CA SER A 10 6.64 7.27 1.83
C SER A 10 7.03 6.05 0.99
N LEU A 11 6.54 4.86 1.32
CA LEU A 11 6.77 3.67 0.49
C LEU A 11 6.10 3.81 -0.87
N SER A 12 4.86 4.29 -0.90
CA SER A 12 4.17 4.59 -2.16
C SER A 12 4.80 5.78 -2.90
N GLN A 13 5.42 6.74 -2.20
CA GLN A 13 6.25 7.77 -2.86
C GLN A 13 7.47 7.15 -3.56
N GLY A 14 8.15 6.21 -2.90
CA GLY A 14 9.26 5.47 -3.49
C GLY A 14 8.83 4.68 -4.73
N PHE A 15 7.63 4.09 -4.70
CA PHE A 15 7.04 3.45 -5.87
C PHE A 15 6.89 4.43 -7.04
N ALA A 16 6.41 5.65 -6.79
CA ALA A 16 6.31 6.69 -7.82
C ALA A 16 7.66 7.11 -8.41
N LEU A 17 8.74 7.04 -7.61
CA LEU A 17 10.06 7.47 -8.02
C LEU A 17 10.88 6.38 -8.74
N TYR A 18 10.73 5.14 -8.33
CA TYR A 18 11.65 4.05 -8.69
C TYR A 18 10.99 2.90 -9.45
N ALA A 19 9.68 2.71 -9.33
CA ALA A 19 9.01 1.62 -10.04
C ALA A 19 9.01 1.86 -11.56
N PRO A 20 9.07 0.78 -12.36
CA PRO A 20 9.00 0.90 -13.83
C PRO A 20 7.73 1.59 -14.35
N THR A 21 6.70 1.67 -13.51
CA THR A 21 5.38 2.25 -13.81
C THR A 21 5.23 3.72 -13.41
N ARG A 22 6.30 4.36 -12.93
CA ARG A 22 6.31 5.74 -12.42
C ARG A 22 5.68 6.77 -13.33
N ASP A 23 5.86 6.61 -14.66
CA ASP A 23 5.44 7.60 -15.66
C ASP A 23 3.99 7.40 -16.12
N VAL A 24 3.28 6.40 -15.60
CA VAL A 24 1.93 6.04 -16.07
C VAL A 24 0.87 5.95 -14.97
N ALA A 25 1.27 5.83 -13.70
CA ALA A 25 0.35 5.76 -12.58
C ALA A 25 0.18 7.13 -11.90
N THR A 26 -1.01 7.42 -11.40
CA THR A 26 -1.22 8.54 -10.48
C THR A 26 -0.89 8.09 -9.06
N VAL A 27 -0.09 8.87 -8.33
CA VAL A 27 0.32 8.53 -6.97
C VAL A 27 -0.02 9.68 -6.02
N CYS A 28 -1.05 9.47 -5.18
CA CYS A 28 -1.43 10.33 -4.06
C CYS A 28 -0.81 9.74 -2.77
N ALA A 29 0.47 9.96 -2.59
CA ALA A 29 1.22 9.43 -1.46
C ALA A 29 1.95 10.55 -0.72
N TYR A 30 1.99 10.45 0.62
CA TYR A 30 2.46 11.54 1.46
C TYR A 30 3.40 11.00 2.55
N LYS A 31 4.56 11.65 2.69
CA LYS A 31 5.60 11.20 3.61
C LYS A 31 5.09 11.16 5.06
N SER A 32 5.44 10.09 5.77
CA SER A 32 5.16 9.92 7.22
C SER A 32 3.68 10.02 7.60
N THR A 33 2.79 9.52 6.74
CA THR A 33 1.34 9.60 6.95
C THR A 33 0.70 8.25 7.28
N SER A 34 -0.51 8.33 7.79
CA SER A 34 -1.36 7.22 8.19
C SER A 34 -2.83 7.52 7.87
N PRO A 35 -3.74 6.53 7.87
CA PRO A 35 -5.13 6.69 7.44
C PRO A 35 -5.92 7.81 8.16
N ASN A 36 -5.72 7.98 9.47
CA ASN A 36 -6.40 9.04 10.25
C ASN A 36 -6.10 10.45 9.74
N GLN A 37 -4.87 10.70 9.28
CA GLN A 37 -4.49 12.02 8.75
C GLN A 37 -5.15 12.30 7.39
N VAL A 38 -5.31 11.28 6.54
CA VAL A 38 -6.08 11.39 5.29
C VAL A 38 -7.56 11.67 5.58
N LEU A 39 -8.14 10.95 6.56
CA LEU A 39 -9.53 11.14 6.97
C LEU A 39 -9.81 12.56 7.48
N GLN A 40 -8.85 13.14 8.19
CA GLN A 40 -8.90 14.52 8.72
C GLN A 40 -8.47 15.57 7.69
N ASN A 41 -8.16 15.16 6.47
CA ASN A 41 -7.71 16.05 5.38
C ASN A 41 -6.48 16.89 5.73
N PHE A 42 -5.53 16.31 6.47
CA PHE A 42 -4.28 17.01 6.82
C PHE A 42 -3.48 17.34 5.56
N VAL A 43 -2.65 18.36 5.67
CA VAL A 43 -1.73 18.76 4.61
C VAL A 43 -0.57 17.76 4.55
N GLY A 44 -0.46 17.04 3.45
CA GLY A 44 0.63 16.11 3.15
C GLY A 44 1.69 16.72 2.23
N GLN A 45 2.86 16.10 2.20
CA GLN A 45 3.94 16.47 1.28
C GLN A 45 4.07 15.41 0.18
N ARG A 46 3.95 15.84 -1.07
CA ARG A 46 4.15 15.02 -2.27
C ARG A 46 5.64 14.77 -2.56
N PRO A 47 5.98 13.82 -3.47
CA PRO A 47 7.37 13.55 -3.86
C PRO A 47 8.13 14.76 -4.42
N ASP A 48 7.43 15.67 -5.10
CA ASP A 48 7.99 16.91 -5.65
C ASP A 48 8.20 18.03 -4.60
N GLY A 49 7.87 17.74 -3.34
CA GLY A 49 7.96 18.68 -2.23
C GLY A 49 6.75 19.60 -2.06
N SER A 50 5.82 19.61 -2.99
CA SER A 50 4.58 20.40 -2.88
C SER A 50 3.72 19.90 -1.72
N ARG A 51 2.90 20.80 -1.16
CA ARG A 51 2.01 20.51 -0.03
C ARG A 51 0.56 20.65 -0.46
N ILE A 52 -0.25 19.66 -0.09
CA ILE A 52 -1.66 19.60 -0.45
C ILE A 52 -2.48 18.92 0.64
N GLU A 53 -3.74 19.30 0.78
CA GLU A 53 -4.70 18.58 1.60
C GLU A 53 -4.98 17.21 0.98
N MET A 54 -4.65 16.14 1.74
CA MET A 54 -4.53 14.78 1.21
C MET A 54 -5.83 14.24 0.63
N TRP A 55 -6.94 14.45 1.34
CA TRP A 55 -8.24 13.97 0.83
C TRP A 55 -8.68 14.76 -0.40
N ASP A 56 -8.42 16.05 -0.44
CA ASP A 56 -8.76 16.90 -1.58
C ASP A 56 -7.99 16.51 -2.83
N ASP A 57 -6.74 16.08 -2.66
CA ASP A 57 -5.92 15.53 -3.73
C ASP A 57 -6.46 14.18 -4.24
N ILE A 58 -6.83 13.29 -3.32
CA ILE A 58 -7.36 11.96 -3.67
C ILE A 58 -8.72 12.06 -4.36
N LYS A 59 -9.65 12.82 -3.79
CA LYS A 59 -11.06 12.84 -4.23
C LYS A 59 -11.29 13.35 -5.65
N VAL A 60 -10.35 14.11 -6.22
CA VAL A 60 -10.47 14.68 -7.56
C VAL A 60 -9.99 13.74 -8.67
N GLN A 61 -9.37 12.62 -8.30
CA GLN A 61 -8.87 11.63 -9.25
C GLN A 61 -10.02 10.84 -9.90
N SER A 62 -9.73 10.22 -11.04
CA SER A 62 -10.69 9.40 -11.80
C SER A 62 -10.03 8.07 -12.19
N PRO A 63 -9.71 7.20 -11.22
CA PRO A 63 -8.99 5.96 -11.48
C PRO A 63 -9.89 4.85 -12.03
N SER A 64 -9.28 3.91 -12.77
CA SER A 64 -9.89 2.62 -13.09
C SER A 64 -9.62 1.54 -12.02
N ASN A 65 -8.54 1.68 -11.28
CA ASN A 65 -8.14 0.82 -10.16
C ASN A 65 -7.49 1.65 -9.07
N ILE A 66 -7.69 1.28 -7.82
CA ILE A 66 -7.07 1.94 -6.66
C ILE A 66 -6.23 0.91 -5.89
N TYR A 67 -4.99 1.28 -5.56
CA TYR A 67 -4.08 0.50 -4.73
C TYR A 67 -3.78 1.30 -3.47
N VAL A 68 -4.06 0.72 -2.30
CA VAL A 68 -3.90 1.40 -1.00
C VAL A 68 -2.87 0.67 -0.16
N LEU A 69 -1.87 1.39 0.34
CA LEU A 69 -0.88 0.88 1.28
C LEU A 69 -0.65 1.88 2.42
N TYR A 70 -0.99 1.47 3.62
CA TYR A 70 -0.65 2.13 4.88
C TYR A 70 -0.33 1.10 5.95
N GLY A 71 0.48 1.49 6.91
CA GLY A 71 0.71 0.68 8.10
C GLY A 71 1.98 1.06 8.85
N THR A 72 3.12 1.12 8.20
CA THR A 72 4.42 1.34 8.84
C THR A 72 4.42 2.53 9.81
N ASN A 73 3.92 3.70 9.38
CA ASN A 73 3.86 4.87 10.25
C ASN A 73 2.80 4.75 11.34
N ALA A 74 1.69 4.08 11.03
CA ALA A 74 0.59 3.88 11.98
C ALA A 74 1.01 2.94 13.12
N LEU A 75 1.67 1.83 12.82
CA LEU A 75 2.15 0.88 13.84
C LEU A 75 3.13 1.51 14.82
N ILE A 76 3.91 2.49 14.40
CA ILE A 76 4.85 3.22 15.28
C ILE A 76 4.10 4.21 16.19
N SER A 77 3.00 4.80 15.74
CA SER A 77 2.38 5.97 16.36
C SER A 77 1.01 5.73 16.99
N GLN A 78 0.40 4.55 16.76
CA GLN A 78 -0.96 4.23 17.17
C GLN A 78 -1.03 2.80 17.74
N SER A 79 -2.13 2.47 18.44
CA SER A 79 -2.45 1.07 18.72
C SER A 79 -2.96 0.38 17.46
N ASP A 80 -2.80 -0.94 17.41
CA ASP A 80 -3.29 -1.77 16.30
C ASP A 80 -4.79 -1.58 16.05
N GLU A 81 -5.57 -1.51 17.14
CA GLU A 81 -7.02 -1.29 17.08
C GLU A 81 -7.36 0.07 16.45
N ALA A 82 -6.67 1.14 16.87
CA ALA A 82 -6.88 2.47 16.33
C ALA A 82 -6.50 2.52 14.84
N PHE A 83 -5.38 1.92 14.47
CA PHE A 83 -4.94 1.83 13.07
C PHE A 83 -5.98 1.10 12.22
N LEU A 84 -6.37 -0.11 12.63
CA LEU A 84 -7.34 -0.92 11.86
C LEU A 84 -8.70 -0.21 11.73
N LYS A 85 -9.13 0.49 12.77
CA LYS A 85 -10.34 1.31 12.72
C LYS A 85 -10.22 2.43 11.68
N TYR A 86 -9.18 3.23 11.75
CA TYR A 86 -8.98 4.33 10.80
C TYR A 86 -8.75 3.81 9.37
N TYR A 87 -8.10 2.67 9.20
CA TYR A 87 -7.94 2.05 7.90
C TYR A 87 -9.31 1.60 7.35
N SER A 88 -10.13 0.98 8.18
CA SER A 88 -11.51 0.64 7.82
C SER A 88 -12.32 1.85 7.36
N ASP A 89 -12.27 2.95 8.14
CA ASP A 89 -12.99 4.18 7.83
C ASP A 89 -12.50 4.82 6.50
N LEU A 90 -11.17 4.77 6.24
CA LEU A 90 -10.60 5.24 4.99
C LEU A 90 -11.07 4.40 3.79
N LEU A 91 -11.08 3.08 3.93
CA LEU A 91 -11.55 2.18 2.87
C LEU A 91 -13.03 2.40 2.54
N ASP A 92 -13.86 2.65 3.55
CA ASP A 92 -15.29 2.99 3.33
C ASP A 92 -15.43 4.33 2.59
N LYS A 93 -14.67 5.34 3.00
CA LYS A 93 -14.65 6.65 2.33
C LYS A 93 -14.19 6.56 0.87
N LEU A 94 -13.20 5.70 0.58
CA LEU A 94 -12.76 5.45 -0.80
C LEU A 94 -13.84 4.72 -1.62
N ARG A 95 -14.50 3.71 -1.06
CA ARG A 95 -15.60 3.00 -1.73
C ARG A 95 -16.78 3.91 -2.06
N GLU A 96 -17.13 4.80 -1.14
CA GLU A 96 -18.19 5.78 -1.36
C GLU A 96 -17.82 6.75 -2.48
N ARG A 97 -16.59 7.31 -2.45
CA ARG A 97 -16.15 8.29 -3.44
C ARG A 97 -15.94 7.69 -4.82
N PHE A 98 -15.47 6.46 -4.90
CA PHE A 98 -15.10 5.76 -6.14
C PHE A 98 -15.97 4.52 -6.36
N ALA A 99 -17.28 4.70 -6.29
CA ALA A 99 -18.23 3.60 -6.42
C ALA A 99 -18.01 2.81 -7.72
N GLY A 100 -17.91 1.48 -7.60
CA GLY A 100 -17.66 0.58 -8.73
C GLY A 100 -16.21 0.46 -9.19
N VAL A 101 -15.29 1.24 -8.62
CA VAL A 101 -13.86 1.10 -8.93
C VAL A 101 -13.25 0.00 -8.06
N PRO A 102 -12.52 -0.96 -8.64
CA PRO A 102 -11.80 -1.99 -7.85
C PRO A 102 -10.75 -1.36 -6.93
N ILE A 103 -10.79 -1.75 -5.66
CA ILE A 103 -9.82 -1.31 -4.65
C ILE A 103 -9.01 -2.51 -4.18
N TYR A 104 -7.69 -2.41 -4.28
CA TYR A 104 -6.70 -3.37 -3.86
C TYR A 104 -6.01 -2.86 -2.60
N VAL A 105 -6.27 -3.52 -1.49
CA VAL A 105 -5.62 -3.24 -0.19
C VAL A 105 -4.34 -4.07 -0.14
N GLN A 106 -3.21 -3.41 0.01
CA GLN A 106 -1.91 -4.08 0.05
C GLN A 106 -1.48 -4.38 1.48
N SER A 107 -0.75 -5.48 1.66
CA SER A 107 -0.07 -5.79 2.91
C SER A 107 0.93 -4.69 3.27
N ILE A 108 1.15 -4.46 4.54
CA ILE A 108 2.34 -3.73 5.03
C ILE A 108 3.57 -4.52 4.56
N THR A 109 4.54 -3.84 3.97
CA THR A 109 5.79 -4.46 3.50
C THR A 109 6.64 -4.99 4.66
N PRO A 110 7.46 -6.02 4.44
CA PRO A 110 8.39 -6.46 5.48
C PRO A 110 9.45 -5.40 5.76
N THR A 111 10.02 -5.46 6.96
CA THR A 111 11.20 -4.68 7.36
C THR A 111 12.41 -5.59 7.52
N THR A 112 13.62 -5.03 7.61
CA THR A 112 14.78 -5.86 7.99
C THR A 112 14.65 -6.35 9.43
N ALA A 113 15.29 -7.50 9.75
CA ALA A 113 15.30 -8.04 11.11
C ALA A 113 15.84 -7.02 12.14
N GLU A 114 16.88 -6.27 11.77
CA GLU A 114 17.47 -5.22 12.61
C GLU A 114 16.47 -4.09 12.91
N GLN A 115 15.65 -3.73 11.92
CA GLN A 115 14.65 -2.69 12.12
C GLN A 115 13.54 -3.15 13.08
N GLY A 116 13.12 -4.41 12.98
CA GLY A 116 12.18 -5.00 13.94
C GLY A 116 12.69 -5.00 15.37
N VAL A 117 14.00 -5.21 15.57
CA VAL A 117 14.63 -5.11 16.90
C VAL A 117 14.67 -3.66 17.39
N LYS A 118 14.98 -2.70 16.52
CA LYS A 118 15.05 -1.26 16.88
C LYS A 118 13.67 -0.68 17.18
N GLN A 119 12.66 -1.10 16.44
CA GLN A 119 11.27 -0.65 16.58
C GLN A 119 10.34 -1.86 16.66
N PRO A 120 10.08 -2.41 17.85
CA PRO A 120 9.27 -3.63 18.03
C PRO A 120 7.89 -3.63 17.34
N PRO A 121 7.18 -2.48 17.20
CA PRO A 121 5.95 -2.46 16.38
C PRO A 121 6.15 -2.83 14.91
N LEU A 122 7.37 -2.76 14.39
CA LEU A 122 7.74 -3.15 13.03
C LEU A 122 8.44 -4.52 12.96
N GLU A 123 8.37 -5.32 14.01
CA GLU A 123 8.83 -6.71 13.97
C GLU A 123 7.93 -7.50 12.99
N ASN A 124 8.53 -8.32 12.13
CA ASN A 124 7.83 -8.95 11.02
C ASN A 124 6.76 -9.97 11.45
N GLY A 125 6.89 -10.60 12.63
CA GLY A 125 5.83 -11.41 13.21
C GLY A 125 4.59 -10.58 13.55
N HIS A 126 4.78 -9.39 14.14
CA HIS A 126 3.70 -8.44 14.41
C HIS A 126 3.10 -7.90 13.10
N ILE A 127 3.93 -7.50 12.13
CA ILE A 127 3.45 -7.06 10.81
C ILE A 127 2.56 -8.14 10.16
N ARG A 128 2.94 -9.41 10.21
CA ARG A 128 2.11 -10.51 9.67
C ARG A 128 0.77 -10.66 10.39
N LEU A 129 0.72 -10.48 11.70
CA LEU A 129 -0.56 -10.49 12.44
C LEU A 129 -1.49 -9.35 11.97
N ILE A 130 -0.95 -8.15 11.80
CA ILE A 130 -1.71 -7.00 11.29
C ILE A 130 -2.13 -7.21 9.83
N ASN A 131 -1.25 -7.75 8.98
CA ASN A 131 -1.58 -8.07 7.59
C ASN A 131 -2.73 -9.07 7.48
N ASN A 132 -2.79 -10.08 8.36
CA ASN A 132 -3.93 -10.98 8.44
C ASN A 132 -5.23 -10.25 8.82
N ALA A 133 -5.16 -9.26 9.71
CA ALA A 133 -6.32 -8.43 10.05
C ALA A 133 -6.74 -7.53 8.89
N ILE A 134 -5.79 -6.93 8.17
CA ILE A 134 -6.04 -6.14 6.97
C ILE A 134 -6.68 -7.00 5.87
N ALA A 135 -6.19 -8.21 5.64
CA ALA A 135 -6.78 -9.13 4.66
C ALA A 135 -8.24 -9.45 4.99
N LYS A 136 -8.54 -9.79 6.26
CA LYS A 136 -9.92 -10.02 6.71
C LYS A 136 -10.79 -8.77 6.54
N LEU A 137 -10.26 -7.59 6.86
CA LEU A 137 -10.94 -6.32 6.68
C LEU A 137 -11.26 -6.07 5.19
N ALA A 138 -10.31 -6.26 4.29
CA ALA A 138 -10.51 -6.11 2.85
C ALA A 138 -11.63 -7.03 2.35
N VAL A 139 -11.56 -8.32 2.68
CA VAL A 139 -12.58 -9.32 2.30
C VAL A 139 -13.95 -8.95 2.85
N SER A 140 -14.05 -8.55 4.12
CA SER A 140 -15.34 -8.16 4.75
C SER A 140 -16.01 -6.98 4.07
N LYS A 141 -15.22 -6.14 3.39
CA LYS A 141 -15.70 -4.99 2.63
C LYS A 141 -15.91 -5.27 1.13
N GLY A 142 -15.67 -6.50 0.68
CA GLY A 142 -15.72 -6.87 -0.75
C GLY A 142 -14.62 -6.21 -1.58
N LEU A 143 -13.46 -5.99 -0.96
CA LEU A 143 -12.25 -5.44 -1.59
C LEU A 143 -11.25 -6.57 -1.85
N TYR A 144 -10.30 -6.31 -2.74
CA TYR A 144 -9.20 -7.22 -3.03
C TYR A 144 -8.04 -7.01 -2.05
N TYR A 145 -7.33 -8.08 -1.72
CA TYR A 145 -6.12 -8.02 -0.92
C TYR A 145 -4.91 -8.49 -1.74
N LEU A 146 -3.81 -7.78 -1.65
CA LEU A 146 -2.54 -8.13 -2.29
C LEU A 146 -1.47 -8.31 -1.21
N ASP A 147 -0.92 -9.50 -1.11
CA ASP A 147 0.16 -9.79 -0.16
C ASP A 147 1.54 -9.53 -0.78
N ALA A 148 1.96 -8.26 -0.78
CA ALA A 148 3.27 -7.87 -1.31
C ALA A 148 4.46 -8.54 -0.58
N GLN A 149 4.24 -9.16 0.60
CA GLN A 149 5.29 -9.92 1.28
C GLN A 149 5.77 -11.13 0.46
N GLU A 150 4.89 -11.74 -0.34
CA GLU A 150 5.25 -12.84 -1.23
C GLU A 150 6.42 -12.49 -2.19
N ALA A 151 6.48 -11.24 -2.63
CA ALA A 151 7.54 -10.76 -3.52
C ALA A 151 8.74 -10.15 -2.78
N LEU A 152 8.53 -9.64 -1.56
CA LEU A 152 9.49 -8.78 -0.89
C LEU A 152 10.21 -9.45 0.29
N ALA A 153 9.62 -10.51 0.86
CA ALA A 153 10.19 -11.19 2.02
C ALA A 153 11.21 -12.28 1.60
N ASP A 154 12.19 -12.48 2.46
CA ASP A 154 13.08 -13.65 2.43
C ASP A 154 12.41 -14.87 3.09
N ALA A 155 13.14 -15.98 3.20
CA ALA A 155 12.63 -17.22 3.79
C ALA A 155 12.27 -17.10 5.28
N ASP A 156 12.84 -16.14 5.99
CA ASP A 156 12.57 -15.84 7.39
C ASP A 156 11.44 -14.82 7.57
N GLY A 157 10.94 -14.26 6.46
CA GLY A 157 9.87 -13.27 6.43
C GLY A 157 10.35 -11.84 6.67
N ASN A 158 11.66 -11.58 6.54
CA ASN A 158 12.23 -10.23 6.61
C ASN A 158 12.33 -9.63 5.21
N LEU A 159 12.48 -8.30 5.13
CA LEU A 159 12.78 -7.65 3.86
C LEU A 159 14.08 -8.24 3.28
N ARG A 160 14.01 -8.72 2.05
CA ARG A 160 15.16 -9.28 1.35
C ARG A 160 16.33 -8.29 1.34
N GLY A 161 17.51 -8.78 1.69
CA GLY A 161 18.71 -7.96 1.81
C GLY A 161 19.10 -7.25 0.50
N ASP A 162 18.85 -7.87 -0.65
CA ASP A 162 19.08 -7.29 -1.99
C ASP A 162 18.07 -6.21 -2.37
N TYR A 163 17.00 -6.04 -1.62
CA TYR A 163 15.97 -4.99 -1.83
C TYR A 163 16.11 -3.80 -0.88
N VAL A 164 16.96 -3.88 0.14
CA VAL A 164 17.16 -2.78 1.10
C VAL A 164 17.76 -1.56 0.38
N GLY A 165 17.10 -0.41 0.51
CA GLY A 165 17.48 0.82 -0.19
C GLY A 165 18.13 1.87 0.70
N THR A 166 17.72 1.92 1.96
CA THR A 166 18.20 2.91 2.95
C THR A 166 18.60 2.21 4.24
N TYR A 167 19.37 2.90 5.09
CA TYR A 167 19.81 2.36 6.38
C TYR A 167 18.68 2.24 7.43
N ASP A 168 17.44 2.62 7.07
CA ASP A 168 16.30 2.50 7.98
C ASP A 168 15.66 1.11 8.00
N GLY A 169 16.07 0.24 7.08
CA GLY A 169 15.53 -1.12 6.99
C GLY A 169 14.05 -1.22 6.60
N ILE A 170 13.48 -0.14 6.06
CA ILE A 170 12.06 -0.01 5.64
C ILE A 170 11.96 0.28 4.16
N HIS A 171 12.66 1.31 3.68
CA HIS A 171 12.58 1.76 2.28
C HIS A 171 13.45 0.88 1.39
N MET A 172 12.92 0.57 0.22
CA MET A 172 13.56 -0.30 -0.75
C MET A 172 14.42 0.47 -1.76
N ASN A 173 15.32 -0.25 -2.40
CA ASN A 173 16.05 0.21 -3.57
C ASN A 173 15.20 0.02 -4.86
N PRO A 174 15.64 0.52 -6.03
CA PRO A 174 14.90 0.36 -7.27
C PRO A 174 14.55 -1.09 -7.64
N THR A 175 15.40 -2.08 -7.25
CA THR A 175 15.14 -3.50 -7.53
C THR A 175 13.96 -4.01 -6.70
N GLY A 176 13.86 -3.64 -5.43
CA GLY A 176 12.72 -3.97 -4.58
C GLY A 176 11.42 -3.34 -5.08
N TYR A 177 11.46 -2.07 -5.51
CA TYR A 177 10.30 -1.42 -6.13
C TYR A 177 9.89 -2.05 -7.46
N ALA A 178 10.84 -2.54 -8.27
CA ALA A 178 10.54 -3.28 -9.49
C ALA A 178 9.86 -4.62 -9.19
N ALA A 179 10.35 -5.37 -8.22
CA ALA A 179 9.75 -6.63 -7.78
C ALA A 179 8.31 -6.42 -7.24
N TRP A 180 8.10 -5.35 -6.47
CA TRP A 180 6.76 -4.99 -5.98
C TRP A 180 5.82 -4.62 -7.13
N ALA A 181 6.27 -3.83 -8.10
CA ALA A 181 5.48 -3.47 -9.27
C ALA A 181 5.10 -4.70 -10.11
N ASP A 182 6.02 -5.63 -10.31
CA ASP A 182 5.78 -6.88 -11.05
C ASP A 182 4.76 -7.76 -10.32
N TYR A 183 4.86 -7.85 -9.00
CA TYR A 183 3.87 -8.55 -8.17
C TYR A 183 2.47 -7.96 -8.37
N ILE A 184 2.30 -6.66 -8.28
CA ILE A 184 1.00 -6.02 -8.49
C ILE A 184 0.47 -6.29 -9.90
N LEU A 185 1.32 -6.20 -10.93
CA LEU A 185 0.94 -6.44 -12.32
C LEU A 185 0.41 -7.85 -12.57
N THR A 186 1.01 -8.83 -11.90
CA THR A 186 0.68 -10.26 -12.08
C THR A 186 -0.46 -10.74 -11.17
N HIS A 187 -0.82 -9.98 -10.11
CA HIS A 187 -1.83 -10.35 -9.12
C HIS A 187 -3.08 -9.44 -9.13
N THR A 188 -3.14 -8.48 -10.06
CA THR A 188 -4.35 -7.65 -10.24
C THR A 188 -5.38 -8.40 -11.07
N VAL A 189 -6.58 -8.61 -10.50
CA VAL A 189 -7.67 -9.36 -11.12
C VAL A 189 -8.33 -8.58 -12.25
N TYR A 190 -8.51 -7.27 -12.08
CA TYR A 190 -9.08 -6.38 -13.09
C TYR A 190 -8.00 -5.64 -13.86
N SER A 191 -7.64 -6.12 -15.03
CA SER A 191 -6.91 -5.36 -16.02
C SER A 191 -7.51 -5.64 -17.40
N ASP A 192 -7.40 -4.70 -18.33
CA ASP A 192 -7.82 -4.90 -19.72
C ASP A 192 -7.06 -6.06 -20.38
N TYR A 193 -5.89 -6.40 -19.85
CA TYR A 193 -5.05 -7.53 -20.29
C TYR A 193 -5.43 -8.85 -19.62
N ASN A 194 -6.11 -8.85 -18.46
CA ASN A 194 -6.43 -10.02 -17.66
C ASN A 194 -7.94 -10.34 -17.65
N LYS A 195 -8.68 -9.96 -18.68
CA LYS A 195 -10.12 -10.28 -18.80
C LYS A 195 -10.43 -11.78 -18.72
N GLN A 196 -9.47 -12.64 -19.04
CA GLN A 196 -9.59 -14.09 -18.92
C GLN A 196 -9.59 -14.59 -17.47
N PHE A 197 -8.95 -13.88 -16.54
CA PHE A 197 -8.93 -14.26 -15.13
C PHE A 197 -10.28 -14.04 -14.42
N VAL A 198 -11.12 -13.14 -14.94
CA VAL A 198 -12.44 -12.82 -14.36
C VAL A 198 -13.45 -13.94 -14.56
N THR A 199 -13.25 -14.80 -15.55
CA THR A 199 -14.20 -15.85 -15.93
C THR A 199 -13.81 -17.27 -15.51
N GLU A 200 -12.56 -17.50 -15.09
CA GLU A 200 -12.04 -18.86 -14.84
C GLU A 200 -11.25 -19.01 -13.51
N GLY A 201 -11.08 -17.95 -12.75
CA GLY A 201 -10.31 -17.96 -11.50
C GLY A 201 -11.17 -18.28 -10.27
N PRO A 202 -10.52 -18.66 -9.14
CA PRO A 202 -11.22 -18.94 -7.88
C PRO A 202 -11.91 -17.70 -7.27
N TYR A 203 -11.83 -16.55 -7.92
CA TYR A 203 -12.41 -15.26 -7.50
C TYR A 203 -13.46 -14.74 -8.49
N ALA A 204 -13.90 -15.57 -9.44
CA ALA A 204 -14.99 -15.23 -10.36
C ALA A 204 -16.37 -15.39 -9.68
#